data_bb0e385e9ae68924034ed1bc105830ac
#
_entry.id   bb0e385e9ae68924034ed1bc105830ac
#
_cell.length_a   1.000
_cell.length_b   1.000
_cell.length_c   1.000
_cell.angle_alpha   90.00
_cell.angle_beta   90.00
_cell.angle_gamma   90.00
#
_symmetry.space_group_name_H-M   'P 1'
#
loop_
_entity.id
_entity.type
_entity.pdbx_description
1 polymer ?
#
loop_
_entity_poly.entity_id
_entity_poly.type
_entity_poly.pdbx_seq_one_letter_code
_entity_poly.pdbx_strand_id
1 'polypeptide(L)'
;MLKMRLQYFGGRGAGSGGGGTGGVDLADVQSTTSLISDRERHQKEVDQVMSVMRDVENRYGVIVTDAQVATLGKGGAGTMAYYDSNGNLAINEKYFDAAKMDSAYDKCVEKGFHPSRNNKTGLEAVTAHEMGHRLTDEAGVRAGNGQWNLDKTSNEIVKKAAQKAGYTDTKAFTAKISGYAKQNHAEAIAEAFSDVYCNGKKAARESKAIVDVLNTYF
;
A
#
# COMPACT_ATOMS: atom_id res chain seq x y z
N MET A 1 16.51 18.42 -3.08
CA MET A 1 16.13 17.12 -3.63
C MET A 1 15.19 16.44 -2.65
N LEU A 2 13.89 16.49 -2.90
CA LEU A 2 12.90 15.87 -2.01
C LEU A 2 13.00 14.35 -2.19
N LYS A 3 13.58 13.66 -1.23
CA LYS A 3 13.43 12.20 -1.14
C LYS A 3 12.03 11.95 -0.61
N MET A 4 11.06 11.77 -1.51
CA MET A 4 9.77 11.22 -1.12
C MET A 4 10.00 9.76 -0.78
N ARG A 5 9.92 9.46 0.48
CA ARG A 5 9.82 8.10 0.98
C ARG A 5 8.34 7.89 1.28
N LEU A 6 7.63 7.15 0.44
CA LEU A 6 6.54 6.36 0.95
C LEU A 6 7.23 5.35 1.86
N GLN A 7 7.00 5.48 3.11
CA GLN A 7 7.54 4.54 4.06
C GLN A 7 6.44 3.57 4.40
N TYR A 8 6.76 2.32 4.10
CA TYR A 8 6.05 1.17 4.57
C TYR A 8 6.02 1.14 6.09
N PHE A 9 4.84 0.98 6.62
CA PHE A 9 4.60 0.53 7.98
C PHE A 9 3.65 -0.64 8.01
N GLY A 10 4.08 -1.69 7.37
CA GLY A 10 3.65 -3.00 7.79
C GLY A 10 4.44 -3.31 9.06
N GLY A 11 3.71 -3.51 10.10
CA GLY A 11 4.03 -4.02 11.37
C GLY A 11 5.48 -4.38 11.69
N ARG A 12 5.88 -3.96 12.84
CA ARG A 12 6.94 -4.51 13.68
C ARG A 12 7.82 -5.55 13.03
N GLY A 13 8.97 -5.15 12.56
CA GLY A 13 10.12 -5.99 12.64
C GLY A 13 10.41 -6.20 14.12
N ALA A 14 10.07 -7.35 14.65
CA ALA A 14 10.77 -7.86 15.82
C ALA A 14 12.24 -7.94 15.43
N GLY A 15 13.08 -7.26 16.19
CA GLY A 15 14.43 -6.94 15.88
C GLY A 15 15.28 -8.09 15.35
N SER A 16 16.14 -7.75 14.51
CA SER A 16 17.58 -7.91 14.59
C SER A 16 18.23 -7.59 13.26
N GLY A 17 19.13 -6.65 13.29
CA GLY A 17 20.23 -6.60 12.33
C GLY A 17 20.03 -5.74 11.11
N GLY A 18 20.43 -4.46 11.20
CA GLY A 18 21.23 -3.81 10.19
C GLY A 18 20.59 -3.45 8.86
N GLY A 19 20.10 -2.23 8.76
CA GLY A 19 19.74 -1.63 7.50
C GLY A 19 18.62 -0.63 7.72
N GLY A 20 18.95 0.63 8.02
CA GLY A 20 17.97 1.67 8.31
C GLY A 20 17.01 1.94 7.16
N THR A 21 15.95 1.19 7.10
CA THR A 21 14.71 1.59 6.45
C THR A 21 13.94 2.35 7.51
N GLY A 22 14.06 3.66 7.48
CA GLY A 22 13.34 4.52 8.42
C GLY A 22 11.85 4.35 8.24
N GLY A 23 11.28 3.46 9.02
CA GLY A 23 9.89 3.33 9.23
C GLY A 23 9.31 4.58 9.91
N VAL A 24 8.01 5.02 9.67
CA VAL A 24 7.35 6.03 10.52
C VAL A 24 7.16 5.37 11.86
N ASP A 25 7.81 5.89 12.87
CA ASP A 25 7.47 5.50 14.22
C ASP A 25 6.04 6.02 14.48
N LEU A 26 5.15 5.13 14.90
CA LEU A 26 3.79 5.53 15.31
C LEU A 26 3.82 6.56 16.45
N ALA A 27 4.93 6.63 17.21
CA ALA A 27 5.17 7.69 18.17
C ALA A 27 5.29 9.08 17.53
N ASP A 28 5.59 9.16 16.21
CA ASP A 28 5.62 10.42 15.45
C ASP A 28 4.24 10.91 15.02
N VAL A 29 3.18 10.13 15.23
CA VAL A 29 1.80 10.55 14.95
C VAL A 29 1.37 11.50 16.05
N GLN A 30 1.22 12.77 15.71
CA GLN A 30 0.89 13.83 16.66
C GLN A 30 -0.61 13.99 16.89
N SER A 31 -1.41 13.78 15.86
CA SER A 31 -2.87 13.83 15.97
C SER A 31 -3.52 12.93 14.92
N THR A 32 -4.66 12.38 15.26
CA THR A 32 -5.49 11.59 14.37
C THR A 32 -6.92 12.10 14.39
N THR A 33 -7.55 12.11 13.23
CA THR A 33 -8.94 12.51 13.07
C THR A 33 -9.65 11.46 12.25
N SER A 34 -10.79 10.97 12.72
CA SER A 34 -11.59 10.01 11.94
C SER A 34 -12.00 10.62 10.60
N LEU A 35 -11.94 9.85 9.52
CA LEU A 35 -12.42 10.28 8.20
C LEU A 35 -13.87 10.77 8.22
N ILE A 36 -14.69 10.20 9.10
CA ILE A 36 -16.11 10.59 9.23
C ILE A 36 -16.23 12.02 9.77
N SER A 37 -15.38 12.43 10.71
CA SER A 37 -15.38 13.80 11.26
C SER A 37 -14.83 14.83 10.28
N ASP A 38 -14.03 14.41 9.31
CA ASP A 38 -13.50 15.30 8.27
C ASP A 38 -14.43 15.44 7.07
N ARG A 39 -15.53 14.67 7.02
CA ARG A 39 -16.43 14.59 5.88
C ARG A 39 -17.02 15.94 5.46
N GLU A 40 -17.33 16.82 6.38
CA GLU A 40 -17.90 18.14 6.05
C GLU A 40 -16.93 19.03 5.27
N ARG A 41 -15.62 18.93 5.58
CA ARG A 41 -14.58 19.74 4.95
C ARG A 41 -13.95 19.07 3.73
N HIS A 42 -13.91 17.74 3.71
CA HIS A 42 -13.17 16.93 2.74
C HIS A 42 -14.04 15.81 2.14
N GLN A 43 -15.31 16.12 1.83
CA GLN A 43 -16.28 15.12 1.33
C GLN A 43 -15.72 14.31 0.15
N LYS A 44 -15.09 14.99 -0.81
CA LYS A 44 -14.55 14.36 -2.02
C LYS A 44 -13.40 13.40 -1.68
N GLU A 45 -12.50 13.83 -0.81
CA GLU A 45 -11.34 13.04 -0.38
C GLU A 45 -11.79 11.82 0.41
N VAL A 46 -12.72 12.00 1.34
CA VAL A 46 -13.31 10.90 2.11
C VAL A 46 -14.01 9.90 1.19
N ASP A 47 -14.79 10.37 0.22
CA ASP A 47 -15.52 9.51 -0.70
C ASP A 47 -14.56 8.69 -1.58
N GLN A 48 -13.43 9.24 -2.00
CA GLN A 48 -12.40 8.54 -2.76
C GLN A 48 -11.78 7.40 -1.94
N VAL A 49 -11.36 7.65 -0.71
CA VAL A 49 -10.80 6.64 0.20
C VAL A 49 -11.83 5.55 0.49
N MET A 50 -13.04 5.95 0.89
CA MET A 50 -14.12 5.02 1.23
C MET A 50 -14.57 4.18 0.04
N SER A 51 -14.50 4.69 -1.19
CA SER A 51 -14.82 3.92 -2.40
C SER A 51 -13.87 2.73 -2.55
N VAL A 52 -12.55 2.94 -2.41
CA VAL A 52 -11.57 1.86 -2.52
C VAL A 52 -11.77 0.82 -1.41
N MET A 53 -11.97 1.29 -0.17
CA MET A 53 -12.19 0.40 0.97
C MET A 53 -13.42 -0.49 0.76
N ARG A 54 -14.54 0.08 0.29
CA ARG A 54 -15.76 -0.68 -0.01
C ARG A 54 -15.58 -1.67 -1.16
N ASP A 55 -14.84 -1.29 -2.21
CA ASP A 55 -14.55 -2.19 -3.32
C ASP A 55 -13.78 -3.42 -2.85
N VAL A 56 -12.80 -3.22 -1.94
CA VAL A 56 -12.01 -4.31 -1.35
C VAL A 56 -12.86 -5.14 -0.40
N GLU A 57 -13.65 -4.52 0.47
CA GLU A 57 -14.57 -5.22 1.37
C GLU A 57 -15.57 -6.10 0.59
N ASN A 58 -16.21 -5.54 -0.42
CA ASN A 58 -17.18 -6.26 -1.24
C ASN A 58 -16.57 -7.42 -2.01
N ARG A 59 -15.34 -7.28 -2.47
CA ARG A 59 -14.66 -8.29 -3.28
C ARG A 59 -14.01 -9.39 -2.45
N TYR A 60 -13.42 -9.06 -1.31
CA TYR A 60 -12.56 -9.94 -0.54
C TYR A 60 -13.11 -10.29 0.85
N GLY A 61 -14.15 -9.61 1.30
CA GLY A 61 -14.70 -9.75 2.66
C GLY A 61 -13.72 -9.23 3.73
N VAL A 62 -12.83 -8.29 3.38
CA VAL A 62 -11.78 -7.79 4.26
C VAL A 62 -12.04 -6.33 4.60
N ILE A 63 -12.17 -6.05 5.89
CA ILE A 63 -12.43 -4.72 6.42
C ILE A 63 -11.17 -4.06 6.97
N VAL A 64 -11.16 -2.73 7.00
CA VAL A 64 -10.22 -1.90 7.75
C VAL A 64 -10.84 -1.59 9.11
N THR A 65 -10.06 -1.70 10.18
CA THR A 65 -10.57 -1.46 11.55
C THR A 65 -10.97 -0.01 11.74
N ASP A 66 -10.11 0.91 11.32
CA ASP A 66 -10.38 2.34 11.29
C ASP A 66 -9.62 3.00 10.13
N ALA A 67 -10.19 4.07 9.58
CA ALA A 67 -9.52 4.92 8.60
C ALA A 67 -9.51 6.35 9.13
N GLN A 68 -8.35 6.99 9.11
CA GLN A 68 -8.14 8.27 9.76
C GLN A 68 -7.20 9.18 8.97
N VAL A 69 -7.32 10.48 9.20
CA VAL A 69 -6.31 11.46 8.79
C VAL A 69 -5.33 11.65 9.93
N ALA A 70 -4.04 11.54 9.66
CA ALA A 70 -2.99 11.63 10.67
C ALA A 70 -2.00 12.74 10.37
N THR A 71 -1.66 13.52 11.38
CA THR A 71 -0.54 14.47 11.32
C THR A 71 0.74 13.70 11.64
N LEU A 72 1.61 13.54 10.66
CA LEU A 72 2.87 12.82 10.84
C LEU A 72 4.00 13.81 11.18
N GLY A 73 4.82 13.44 12.17
CA GLY A 73 6.00 14.21 12.56
C GLY A 73 7.09 14.24 11.48
N LYS A 74 8.26 14.78 11.81
CA LYS A 74 9.36 14.99 10.86
C LYS A 74 9.80 13.69 10.15
N GLY A 75 9.77 12.56 10.83
CA GLY A 75 10.09 11.24 10.26
C GLY A 75 9.14 10.81 9.16
N GLY A 76 7.85 11.18 9.27
CA GLY A 76 6.79 10.85 8.33
C GLY A 76 6.49 11.89 7.25
N ALA A 77 7.26 12.96 7.16
CA ALA A 77 6.94 14.11 6.30
C ALA A 77 6.82 13.79 4.80
N GLY A 78 7.42 12.69 4.34
CA GLY A 78 7.32 12.20 2.96
C GLY A 78 6.33 11.05 2.75
N THR A 79 5.73 10.53 3.83
CA THR A 79 4.77 9.43 3.79
C THR A 79 3.40 9.95 3.38
N MET A 80 2.76 9.34 2.38
CA MET A 80 1.42 9.74 1.91
C MET A 80 0.33 9.07 2.73
N ALA A 81 0.51 7.79 3.04
CA ALA A 81 -0.40 7.00 3.87
C ALA A 81 0.37 5.83 4.50
N TYR A 82 -0.26 5.13 5.42
CA TYR A 82 0.22 3.87 5.93
C TYR A 82 -0.94 3.00 6.43
N TYR A 83 -0.71 1.69 6.43
CA TYR A 83 -1.53 0.69 7.09
C TYR A 83 -0.76 0.16 8.30
N ASP A 84 -1.41 0.14 9.47
CA ASP A 84 -0.74 -0.26 10.71
C ASP A 84 -1.08 -1.70 11.14
N SER A 85 -0.33 -2.16 12.14
CA SER A 85 -0.47 -3.49 12.71
C SER A 85 -1.79 -3.74 13.45
N ASN A 86 -2.56 -2.70 13.75
CA ASN A 86 -3.86 -2.80 14.40
C ASN A 86 -5.00 -2.87 13.37
N GLY A 87 -4.67 -2.81 12.08
CA GLY A 87 -5.64 -2.87 11.01
C GLY A 87 -6.18 -1.50 10.60
N ASN A 88 -5.49 -0.42 10.97
CA ASN A 88 -5.91 0.93 10.66
C ASN A 88 -5.21 1.45 9.40
N LEU A 89 -5.96 2.19 8.60
CA LEU A 89 -5.46 3.00 7.50
C LEU A 89 -5.30 4.45 7.96
N ALA A 90 -4.15 5.05 7.76
CA ALA A 90 -3.95 6.46 8.01
C ALA A 90 -3.46 7.18 6.76
N ILE A 91 -4.13 8.27 6.41
CA ILE A 91 -3.73 9.19 5.34
C ILE A 91 -3.06 10.41 5.97
N ASN A 92 -1.89 10.78 5.49
CA ASN A 92 -1.18 11.94 5.99
C ASN A 92 -1.95 13.23 5.66
N GLU A 93 -2.30 14.00 6.71
CA GLU A 93 -3.02 15.29 6.62
C GLU A 93 -2.41 16.22 5.56
N LYS A 94 -1.10 16.25 5.45
CA LYS A 94 -0.37 17.06 4.46
C LYS A 94 -0.82 16.79 3.02
N TYR A 95 -1.21 15.55 2.73
CA TYR A 95 -1.61 15.08 1.41
C TYR A 95 -3.11 14.80 1.30
N PHE A 96 -3.88 15.03 2.37
CA PHE A 96 -5.33 14.82 2.39
C PHE A 96 -6.06 15.98 1.70
N ASP A 97 -5.74 16.13 0.42
CA ASP A 97 -6.30 17.08 -0.54
C ASP A 97 -6.09 16.45 -1.93
N ALA A 98 -7.16 16.33 -2.70
CA ALA A 98 -7.12 15.59 -3.95
C ALA A 98 -6.04 16.11 -4.92
N ALA A 99 -5.94 17.43 -5.09
CA ALA A 99 -4.97 18.02 -6.02
C ALA A 99 -3.52 17.88 -5.53
N LYS A 100 -3.30 18.02 -4.23
CA LYS A 100 -1.97 17.83 -3.63
C LYS A 100 -1.53 16.36 -3.73
N MET A 101 -2.43 15.41 -3.42
CA MET A 101 -2.13 14.00 -3.53
C MET A 101 -1.85 13.61 -4.98
N ASP A 102 -2.68 14.06 -5.92
CA ASP A 102 -2.47 13.82 -7.35
C ASP A 102 -1.09 14.31 -7.80
N SER A 103 -0.75 15.55 -7.49
CA SER A 103 0.56 16.12 -7.84
C SER A 103 1.73 15.38 -7.19
N ALA A 104 1.59 14.94 -5.95
CA ALA A 104 2.63 14.20 -5.25
C ALA A 104 2.81 12.80 -5.83
N TYR A 105 1.71 12.11 -6.10
CA TYR A 105 1.72 10.78 -6.69
C TYR A 105 2.31 10.79 -8.12
N ASP A 106 1.85 11.71 -8.96
CA ASP A 106 2.30 11.83 -10.36
C ASP A 106 3.82 12.09 -10.44
N LYS A 107 4.39 12.88 -9.54
CA LYS A 107 5.85 13.05 -9.44
C LYS A 107 6.58 11.75 -9.10
N CYS A 108 5.95 10.84 -8.38
CA CYS A 108 6.52 9.52 -8.12
C CYS A 108 6.40 8.61 -9.34
N VAL A 109 5.30 8.69 -10.08
CA VAL A 109 5.12 7.98 -11.36
C VAL A 109 6.15 8.42 -12.40
N GLU A 110 6.36 9.72 -12.57
CA GLU A 110 7.37 10.28 -13.49
C GLU A 110 8.79 9.74 -13.21
N LYS A 111 9.09 9.43 -11.96
CA LYS A 111 10.37 8.84 -11.53
C LYS A 111 10.40 7.32 -11.60
N GLY A 112 9.33 6.70 -12.06
CA GLY A 112 9.18 5.24 -12.07
C GLY A 112 9.11 4.62 -10.67
N PHE A 113 8.75 5.42 -9.65
CA PHE A 113 8.71 4.97 -8.27
C PHE A 113 7.39 4.28 -7.93
N HIS A 114 6.28 4.71 -8.53
CA HIS A 114 4.97 4.06 -8.48
C HIS A 114 4.43 3.74 -9.86
N PRO A 115 3.50 2.78 -10.00
CA PRO A 115 2.73 2.58 -11.21
C PRO A 115 1.87 3.79 -11.55
N SER A 116 1.49 3.93 -12.82
CA SER A 116 0.53 4.93 -13.24
C SER A 116 -0.82 4.73 -12.54
N ARG A 117 -1.50 5.80 -12.16
CA ARG A 117 -2.85 5.76 -11.61
C ARG A 117 -3.97 5.82 -12.66
N ASN A 118 -3.63 6.01 -13.94
CA ASN A 118 -4.58 6.13 -15.05
C ASN A 118 -5.68 7.17 -14.74
N ASN A 119 -6.95 6.77 -14.76
CA ASN A 119 -8.11 7.64 -14.49
C ASN A 119 -8.49 7.72 -12.99
N LYS A 120 -7.73 7.06 -12.12
CA LYS A 120 -7.93 7.11 -10.68
C LYS A 120 -7.26 8.35 -10.08
N THR A 121 -7.69 8.76 -8.89
CA THR A 121 -7.02 9.83 -8.16
C THR A 121 -5.81 9.30 -7.38
N GLY A 122 -4.92 10.18 -6.97
CA GLY A 122 -3.79 9.81 -6.11
C GLY A 122 -4.24 9.21 -4.77
N LEU A 123 -5.35 9.72 -4.20
CA LEU A 123 -5.93 9.13 -2.98
C LEU A 123 -6.44 7.71 -3.23
N GLU A 124 -7.13 7.45 -4.34
CA GLU A 124 -7.56 6.09 -4.68
C GLU A 124 -6.36 5.16 -4.87
N ALA A 125 -5.31 5.61 -5.57
CA ALA A 125 -4.11 4.81 -5.83
C ALA A 125 -3.34 4.48 -4.54
N VAL A 126 -3.14 5.47 -3.67
CA VAL A 126 -2.48 5.29 -2.37
C VAL A 126 -3.33 4.41 -1.45
N THR A 127 -4.64 4.63 -1.39
CA THR A 127 -5.54 3.76 -0.60
C THR A 127 -5.50 2.32 -1.11
N ALA A 128 -5.51 2.11 -2.42
CA ALA A 128 -5.38 0.76 -3.00
C ALA A 128 -4.05 0.10 -2.63
N HIS A 129 -2.95 0.86 -2.58
CA HIS A 129 -1.66 0.38 -2.10
C HIS A 129 -1.76 -0.14 -0.65
N GLU A 130 -2.30 0.67 0.26
CA GLU A 130 -2.46 0.27 1.67
C GLU A 130 -3.41 -0.92 1.84
N MET A 131 -4.45 -1.00 1.01
CA MET A 131 -5.33 -2.17 0.96
C MET A 131 -4.60 -3.43 0.48
N GLY A 132 -3.58 -3.31 -0.36
CA GLY A 132 -2.69 -4.41 -0.71
C GLY A 132 -1.95 -5.00 0.50
N HIS A 133 -1.50 -4.16 1.43
CA HIS A 133 -0.93 -4.61 2.70
C HIS A 133 -1.99 -5.32 3.57
N ARG A 134 -3.18 -4.73 3.70
CA ARG A 134 -4.28 -5.34 4.44
C ARG A 134 -4.66 -6.72 3.91
N LEU A 135 -4.73 -6.87 2.60
CA LEU A 135 -5.00 -8.15 1.95
C LEU A 135 -3.87 -9.16 2.18
N THR A 136 -2.62 -8.72 2.18
CA THR A 136 -1.47 -9.60 2.46
C THR A 136 -1.51 -10.12 3.89
N ASP A 137 -1.89 -9.27 4.84
CA ASP A 137 -2.06 -9.65 6.25
C ASP A 137 -3.17 -10.69 6.41
N GLU A 138 -4.33 -10.45 5.81
CA GLU A 138 -5.45 -11.40 5.82
C GLU A 138 -5.10 -12.72 5.14
N ALA A 139 -4.37 -12.68 4.02
CA ALA A 139 -3.86 -13.89 3.36
C ALA A 139 -2.94 -14.70 4.31
N GLY A 140 -2.14 -14.02 5.12
CA GLY A 140 -1.32 -14.64 6.16
C GLY A 140 -2.15 -15.36 7.22
N VAL A 141 -3.21 -14.73 7.70
CA VAL A 141 -4.16 -15.33 8.65
C VAL A 141 -4.80 -16.57 8.05
N ARG A 142 -5.33 -16.48 6.84
CA ARG A 142 -6.00 -17.60 6.15
C ARG A 142 -5.05 -18.76 5.83
N ALA A 143 -3.78 -18.45 5.59
CA ALA A 143 -2.75 -19.46 5.38
C ALA A 143 -2.25 -20.13 6.69
N GLY A 144 -2.78 -19.73 7.85
CA GLY A 144 -2.31 -20.21 9.15
C GLY A 144 -0.91 -19.71 9.53
N ASN A 145 -0.42 -18.67 8.86
CA ASN A 145 0.88 -18.05 9.16
C ASN A 145 0.79 -17.01 10.28
N GLY A 146 -0.43 -16.71 10.74
CA GLY A 146 -0.70 -15.65 11.71
C GLY A 146 -0.71 -14.25 11.08
N GLN A 147 -1.32 -13.33 11.80
CA GLN A 147 -1.56 -11.95 11.35
C GLN A 147 -0.26 -11.16 11.08
N TRP A 148 0.85 -11.56 11.68
CA TRP A 148 2.11 -10.80 11.69
C TRP A 148 3.24 -11.49 10.92
N ASN A 149 2.92 -12.49 10.11
CA ASN A 149 3.92 -13.16 9.30
C ASN A 149 3.90 -12.65 7.85
N LEU A 150 3.86 -11.32 7.69
CA LEU A 150 3.89 -10.65 6.40
C LEU A 150 5.06 -11.13 5.54
N ASP A 151 6.26 -11.24 6.14
CA ASP A 151 7.45 -11.66 5.41
C ASP A 151 7.30 -13.07 4.82
N LYS A 152 6.74 -14.01 5.56
CA LYS A 152 6.53 -15.36 5.05
C LYS A 152 5.49 -15.38 3.95
N THR A 153 4.32 -14.80 4.20
CA THR A 153 3.21 -14.79 3.24
C THR A 153 3.56 -14.00 1.99
N SER A 154 4.13 -12.80 2.14
CA SER A 154 4.54 -11.98 1.00
C SER A 154 5.63 -12.66 0.17
N ASN A 155 6.60 -13.32 0.82
CA ASN A 155 7.63 -14.11 0.13
C ASN A 155 7.03 -15.27 -0.68
N GLU A 156 6.06 -15.99 -0.13
CA GLU A 156 5.37 -17.08 -0.83
C GLU A 156 4.58 -16.59 -2.03
N ILE A 157 3.81 -15.50 -1.87
CA ILE A 157 3.01 -14.91 -2.95
C ILE A 157 3.92 -14.47 -4.10
N VAL A 158 4.95 -13.66 -3.81
CA VAL A 158 5.83 -13.11 -4.84
C VAL A 158 6.65 -14.20 -5.53
N LYS A 159 7.15 -15.18 -4.80
CA LYS A 159 7.87 -16.34 -5.40
C LYS A 159 6.98 -17.14 -6.34
N LYS A 160 5.75 -17.47 -5.90
CA LYS A 160 4.79 -18.20 -6.76
C LYS A 160 4.43 -17.40 -8.00
N ALA A 161 4.19 -16.09 -7.86
CA ALA A 161 3.87 -15.21 -8.99
C ALA A 161 5.04 -15.10 -9.97
N ALA A 162 6.26 -14.92 -9.49
CA ALA A 162 7.46 -14.87 -10.31
C ALA A 162 7.65 -16.17 -11.11
N GLN A 163 7.53 -17.33 -10.45
CA GLN A 163 7.62 -18.64 -11.11
C GLN A 163 6.57 -18.82 -12.20
N LYS A 164 5.29 -18.49 -11.91
CA LYS A 164 4.21 -18.56 -12.91
C LYS A 164 4.45 -17.62 -14.10
N ALA A 165 5.10 -16.48 -13.86
CA ALA A 165 5.47 -15.51 -14.88
C ALA A 165 6.79 -15.85 -15.62
N GLY A 166 7.45 -16.97 -15.26
CA GLY A 166 8.70 -17.44 -15.90
C GLY A 166 9.97 -16.76 -15.40
N TYR A 167 9.94 -16.15 -14.23
CA TYR A 167 11.12 -15.55 -13.60
C TYR A 167 11.77 -16.51 -12.61
N THR A 168 13.10 -16.57 -12.65
CA THR A 168 13.92 -17.28 -11.65
C THR A 168 14.41 -16.36 -10.52
N ASP A 169 14.39 -15.04 -10.75
CA ASP A 169 14.78 -14.01 -9.80
C ASP A 169 13.60 -13.07 -9.46
N THR A 170 13.23 -13.05 -8.20
CA THR A 170 12.15 -12.18 -7.71
C THR A 170 12.50 -10.69 -7.77
N LYS A 171 13.78 -10.31 -7.70
CA LYS A 171 14.20 -8.90 -7.82
C LYS A 171 13.99 -8.40 -9.25
N ALA A 172 14.35 -9.21 -10.24
CA ALA A 172 14.10 -8.91 -11.65
C ALA A 172 12.60 -8.82 -11.95
N PHE A 173 11.80 -9.68 -11.31
CA PHE A 173 10.35 -9.70 -11.42
C PHE A 173 9.71 -8.44 -10.82
N THR A 174 10.00 -8.10 -9.56
CA THR A 174 9.40 -6.94 -8.88
C THR A 174 9.84 -5.62 -9.48
N ALA A 175 11.06 -5.55 -10.07
CA ALA A 175 11.55 -4.37 -10.77
C ALA A 175 10.72 -4.00 -12.02
N LYS A 176 9.90 -4.89 -12.53
CA LYS A 176 8.97 -4.62 -13.65
C LYS A 176 7.68 -3.93 -13.22
N ILE A 177 7.39 -3.92 -11.92
CA ILE A 177 6.20 -3.30 -11.37
C ILE A 177 6.49 -1.82 -11.12
N SER A 178 7.44 -1.52 -10.24
CA SER A 178 7.81 -0.14 -9.89
C SER A 178 9.16 -0.08 -9.18
N GLY A 179 9.66 1.14 -9.00
CA GLY A 179 10.86 1.39 -8.18
C GLY A 179 10.65 1.02 -6.72
N TYR A 180 9.44 1.24 -6.21
CA TYR A 180 9.09 0.96 -4.82
C TYR A 180 8.88 -0.54 -4.55
N ALA A 181 8.32 -1.27 -5.50
CA ALA A 181 8.16 -2.73 -5.43
C ALA A 181 9.48 -3.50 -5.22
N LYS A 182 10.63 -2.87 -5.50
CA LYS A 182 11.95 -3.47 -5.28
C LYS A 182 12.39 -3.46 -3.81
N GLN A 183 11.72 -2.75 -2.94
CA GLN A 183 12.15 -2.59 -1.56
C GLN A 183 12.01 -3.89 -0.76
N ASN A 184 10.86 -4.52 -0.85
CA ASN A 184 10.56 -5.82 -0.26
C ASN A 184 9.32 -6.42 -0.92
N HIS A 185 9.00 -7.67 -0.57
CA HIS A 185 7.89 -8.39 -1.20
C HIS A 185 6.51 -7.88 -0.76
N ALA A 186 6.38 -7.32 0.43
CA ALA A 186 5.11 -6.73 0.87
C ALA A 186 4.78 -5.48 0.03
N GLU A 187 5.79 -4.61 -0.19
CA GLU A 187 5.65 -3.47 -1.10
C GLU A 187 5.35 -3.90 -2.53
N ALA A 188 5.99 -4.99 -3.00
CA ALA A 188 5.71 -5.51 -4.33
C ALA A 188 4.25 -5.93 -4.49
N ILE A 189 3.63 -6.51 -3.45
CA ILE A 189 2.20 -6.87 -3.47
C ILE A 189 1.33 -5.62 -3.43
N ALA A 190 1.64 -4.67 -2.56
CA ALA A 190 0.88 -3.42 -2.44
C ALA A 190 0.92 -2.60 -3.75
N GLU A 191 2.08 -2.45 -4.36
CA GLU A 191 2.26 -1.80 -5.66
C GLU A 191 1.52 -2.55 -6.79
N ALA A 192 1.61 -3.88 -6.80
CA ALA A 192 0.91 -4.69 -7.78
C ALA A 192 -0.61 -4.58 -7.63
N PHE A 193 -1.11 -4.56 -6.41
CA PHE A 193 -2.53 -4.38 -6.14
C PHE A 193 -3.02 -3.00 -6.59
N SER A 194 -2.29 -1.94 -6.25
CA SER A 194 -2.57 -0.58 -6.70
C SER A 194 -2.55 -0.47 -8.23
N ASP A 195 -1.56 -1.07 -8.89
CA ASP A 195 -1.48 -1.11 -10.36
C ASP A 195 -2.70 -1.79 -10.99
N VAL A 196 -3.07 -2.98 -10.50
CA VAL A 196 -4.24 -3.70 -11.02
C VAL A 196 -5.54 -2.95 -10.73
N TYR A 197 -5.68 -2.34 -9.55
CA TYR A 197 -6.84 -1.53 -9.20
C TYR A 197 -7.00 -0.31 -10.12
N CYS A 198 -5.92 0.40 -10.38
CA CYS A 198 -5.95 1.62 -11.19
C CYS A 198 -5.98 1.34 -12.71
N ASN A 199 -5.28 0.33 -13.17
CA ASN A 199 -5.02 0.11 -14.59
C ASN A 199 -5.78 -1.08 -15.19
N GLY A 200 -6.33 -1.98 -14.36
CA GLY A 200 -7.11 -3.13 -14.79
C GLY A 200 -6.37 -3.99 -15.82
N LYS A 201 -6.95 -4.16 -17.01
CA LYS A 201 -6.33 -4.93 -18.10
C LYS A 201 -4.98 -4.37 -18.56
N LYS A 202 -4.73 -3.08 -18.38
CA LYS A 202 -3.50 -2.40 -18.76
C LYS A 202 -2.39 -2.49 -17.72
N ALA A 203 -2.69 -3.01 -16.53
CA ALA A 203 -1.68 -3.23 -15.49
C ALA A 203 -0.55 -4.13 -15.98
N ALA A 204 0.63 -3.99 -15.40
CA ALA A 204 1.79 -4.81 -15.71
C ALA A 204 1.45 -6.31 -15.58
N ARG A 205 2.06 -7.13 -16.44
CA ARG A 205 1.89 -8.58 -16.38
C ARG A 205 2.29 -9.13 -15.02
N GLU A 206 3.35 -8.59 -14.47
CA GLU A 206 3.91 -8.96 -13.17
C GLU A 206 2.96 -8.58 -12.03
N SER A 207 2.34 -7.41 -12.09
CA SER A 207 1.30 -6.98 -11.13
C SER A 207 0.10 -7.93 -11.16
N LYS A 208 -0.39 -8.27 -12.34
CA LYS A 208 -1.49 -9.24 -12.50
C LYS A 208 -1.12 -10.61 -11.95
N ALA A 209 0.10 -11.08 -12.19
CA ALA A 209 0.55 -12.37 -11.67
C ALA A 209 0.60 -12.41 -10.14
N ILE A 210 0.99 -11.32 -9.47
CA ILE A 210 0.94 -11.20 -8.01
C ILE A 210 -0.51 -11.23 -7.52
N VAL A 211 -1.39 -10.40 -8.10
CA VAL A 211 -2.79 -10.32 -7.68
C VAL A 211 -3.53 -11.63 -7.93
N ASP A 212 -3.22 -12.35 -9.01
CA ASP A 212 -3.79 -13.68 -9.28
C ASP A 212 -3.39 -14.70 -8.20
N VAL A 213 -2.14 -14.66 -7.71
CA VAL A 213 -1.72 -15.51 -6.59
C VAL A 213 -2.37 -15.06 -5.28
N LEU A 214 -2.40 -13.75 -5.00
CA LEU A 214 -3.07 -13.19 -3.82
C LEU A 214 -4.53 -13.63 -3.76
N ASN A 215 -5.25 -13.58 -4.87
CA ASN A 215 -6.66 -14.00 -4.98
C ASN A 215 -6.90 -15.47 -4.61
N THR A 216 -5.87 -16.33 -4.61
CA THR A 216 -6.03 -17.75 -4.23
C THR A 216 -6.24 -17.95 -2.73
N TYR A 217 -6.09 -16.89 -1.92
CA TYR A 217 -6.31 -16.91 -0.48
C TYR A 217 -7.74 -16.51 -0.08
N PHE A 218 -8.52 -15.97 -1.01
CA PHE A 218 -9.87 -15.46 -0.82
C PHE A 218 -10.93 -16.24 -1.59
#